data_c5268e3f6aace4ee27939564087438fc
#
_entry.id   c5268e3f6aace4ee27939564087438fc
#
_cell.length_a   1.000
_cell.length_b   1.000
_cell.length_c   1.000
_cell.angle_alpha   90.00
_cell.angle_beta   90.00
_cell.angle_gamma   90.00
#
_symmetry.space_group_name_H-M   'P 1'
#
loop_
_entity.id
_entity.type
_entity.pdbx_description
1 polymer ?
#
loop_
_entity_poly.entity_id
_entity_poly.type
_entity_poly.pdbx_seq_one_letter_code
_entity_poly.pdbx_strand_id
1 'polypeptide(L)'
;MSDTIAAIATAQSPSAIGILRLSGPDTRNVLDAVFFPRNGRPMSQQTARTMVLGRVLDGEGRVVDSALCVLFPGPDSYTGEDCAEIHCHGSPVVLNEGLKLLLSHGARQAKGGEFTQRAFLNGRMDLLQAEAVADIIDAETAETARNAAGQLEGVLSRSVQAVYDTLMGVTSRFYAIVDYPDEDIEDLQREQLLDALRESENKLTELLATFSRGQLMKQGVPTVLLGKPNVGKSSLLNALVGYDRAIVTDVAGTTRDTVEESLLLGHVLLRLTDTAGIRETGDAVERLGVERSRKAAQRASLALLLLDGSVPLEQQDEEAMAVAESAPHRLVVVNKSDLPCVLDKAALEKRFGSVLAVSAKTGAGMAALCEAIGALYPTGAEPQGELLTNARQADAVRRALSCVKNAHASLQFGMTPDVVLTDAEGALEALGELNGKHIREDLVDTIFSRFCVGK
;
A
#
# COMPACT_ATOMS: atom_id res chain seq x y z
N MET A 1 -13.07 12.03 22.20
CA MET A 1 -13.73 12.98 21.25
C MET A 1 -15.21 12.98 21.58
N SER A 2 -15.86 14.16 21.54
CA SER A 2 -17.23 14.30 22.08
C SER A 2 -18.29 14.58 21.02
N ASP A 3 -17.96 14.46 19.73
CA ASP A 3 -18.87 14.78 18.62
C ASP A 3 -19.22 13.54 17.78
N THR A 4 -20.43 13.57 17.18
CA THR A 4 -20.88 12.53 16.26
C THR A 4 -20.55 12.93 14.82
N ILE A 5 -19.95 12.03 14.06
CA ILE A 5 -19.56 12.23 12.67
C ILE A 5 -20.42 11.41 11.72
N ALA A 6 -20.61 11.93 10.50
CA ALA A 6 -21.31 11.25 9.42
C ALA A 6 -20.56 11.42 8.08
N ALA A 7 -20.64 10.41 7.23
CA ALA A 7 -20.14 10.49 5.86
C ALA A 7 -20.84 9.50 4.93
N ILE A 8 -20.71 9.73 3.61
CA ILE A 8 -20.96 8.72 2.58
C ILE A 8 -19.77 7.78 2.57
N ALA A 9 -20.00 6.50 2.88
CA ALA A 9 -18.93 5.49 3.02
C ALA A 9 -18.67 4.70 1.73
N THR A 10 -19.47 4.85 0.70
CA THR A 10 -19.33 4.23 -0.62
C THR A 10 -18.88 5.25 -1.67
N ALA A 11 -18.44 4.77 -2.83
CA ALA A 11 -18.10 5.64 -3.95
C ALA A 11 -19.28 6.54 -4.36
N GLN A 12 -19.01 7.78 -4.76
CA GLN A 12 -20.02 8.76 -5.15
C GLN A 12 -20.44 8.64 -6.63
N SER A 13 -20.31 7.46 -7.22
CA SER A 13 -20.83 7.15 -8.55
C SER A 13 -22.16 6.39 -8.44
N PRO A 14 -23.06 6.47 -9.46
CA PRO A 14 -24.28 5.68 -9.48
C PRO A 14 -23.98 4.19 -9.28
N SER A 15 -24.63 3.58 -8.27
CA SER A 15 -24.46 2.18 -7.90
C SER A 15 -25.78 1.59 -7.38
N ALA A 16 -25.86 0.29 -7.18
CA ALA A 16 -27.06 -0.35 -6.64
C ALA A 16 -27.31 0.04 -5.17
N ILE A 17 -26.24 0.17 -4.38
CA ILE A 17 -26.30 0.47 -2.94
C ILE A 17 -25.28 1.58 -2.63
N GLY A 18 -25.72 2.54 -1.81
CA GLY A 18 -24.86 3.55 -1.19
C GLY A 18 -25.06 3.56 0.32
N ILE A 19 -24.00 3.81 1.08
CA ILE A 19 -24.00 3.71 2.53
C ILE A 19 -23.67 5.07 3.14
N LEU A 20 -24.54 5.52 4.04
CA LEU A 20 -24.27 6.61 4.99
C LEU A 20 -23.81 5.99 6.29
N ARG A 21 -22.69 6.44 6.84
CA ARG A 21 -22.11 5.95 8.08
C ARG A 21 -22.06 7.04 9.12
N LEU A 22 -22.37 6.69 10.38
CA LEU A 22 -22.27 7.54 11.57
C LEU A 22 -21.39 6.89 12.62
N SER A 23 -20.73 7.71 13.45
CA SER A 23 -20.03 7.28 14.66
C SER A 23 -20.01 8.40 15.69
N GLY A 24 -20.22 8.06 16.95
CA GLY A 24 -20.12 8.99 18.06
C GLY A 24 -21.26 8.86 19.08
N PRO A 25 -21.24 9.69 20.16
CA PRO A 25 -22.16 9.55 21.28
C PRO A 25 -23.63 9.80 20.95
N ASP A 26 -23.94 10.68 19.96
CA ASP A 26 -25.31 11.00 19.58
C ASP A 26 -25.83 10.18 18.40
N THR A 27 -25.11 9.14 17.97
CA THR A 27 -25.47 8.28 16.82
C THR A 27 -26.93 7.81 16.89
N ARG A 28 -27.39 7.36 18.06
CA ARG A 28 -28.78 6.87 18.25
C ARG A 28 -29.80 7.97 18.07
N ASN A 29 -29.56 9.14 18.64
CA ASN A 29 -30.48 10.29 18.57
C ASN A 29 -30.60 10.82 17.15
N VAL A 30 -29.47 10.99 16.47
CA VAL A 30 -29.41 11.42 15.06
C VAL A 30 -30.13 10.42 14.16
N LEU A 31 -29.91 9.12 14.40
CA LEU A 31 -30.52 8.05 13.64
C LEU A 31 -32.04 8.02 13.80
N ASP A 32 -32.55 8.13 15.03
CA ASP A 32 -34.00 8.13 15.32
C ASP A 32 -34.70 9.35 14.73
N ALA A 33 -34.00 10.47 14.50
CA ALA A 33 -34.56 11.68 13.88
C ALA A 33 -34.64 11.56 12.35
N VAL A 34 -33.85 10.71 11.70
CA VAL A 34 -33.73 10.65 10.23
C VAL A 34 -34.30 9.37 9.63
N PHE A 35 -34.20 8.25 10.36
CA PHE A 35 -34.61 6.95 9.86
C PHE A 35 -35.82 6.39 10.63
N PHE A 36 -36.87 6.02 9.89
CA PHE A 36 -38.17 5.59 10.42
C PHE A 36 -38.42 4.10 10.06
N PRO A 37 -38.21 3.16 10.99
CA PRO A 37 -38.48 1.75 10.77
C PRO A 37 -39.94 1.45 10.44
N ARG A 38 -40.18 0.48 9.55
CA ARG A 38 -41.56 0.05 9.19
C ARG A 38 -42.34 -0.55 10.36
N ASN A 39 -41.64 -1.12 11.35
CA ASN A 39 -42.27 -1.70 12.54
C ASN A 39 -42.68 -0.66 13.60
N GLY A 40 -42.45 0.62 13.35
CA GLY A 40 -42.81 1.74 14.23
C GLY A 40 -41.96 1.93 15.47
N ARG A 41 -40.92 1.09 15.70
CA ARG A 41 -39.99 1.24 16.82
C ARG A 41 -38.78 2.03 16.37
N PRO A 42 -38.28 3.02 17.13
CA PRO A 42 -37.07 3.77 16.78
C PRO A 42 -35.83 2.84 16.74
N MET A 43 -34.79 3.25 16.01
CA MET A 43 -33.57 2.44 15.86
C MET A 43 -32.85 2.22 17.19
N SER A 44 -32.91 3.19 18.09
CA SER A 44 -32.35 3.06 19.44
C SER A 44 -32.95 1.91 20.28
N GLN A 45 -34.16 1.43 19.92
CA GLN A 45 -34.88 0.34 20.57
C GLN A 45 -34.86 -0.97 19.75
N GLN A 46 -34.24 -0.99 18.59
CA GLN A 46 -34.10 -2.19 17.75
C GLN A 46 -33.01 -3.11 18.32
N THR A 47 -33.05 -4.39 17.92
CA THR A 47 -31.97 -5.33 18.24
C THR A 47 -30.70 -4.88 17.53
N ALA A 48 -29.63 -4.71 18.31
CA ALA A 48 -28.32 -4.32 17.78
C ALA A 48 -27.83 -5.33 16.71
N ARG A 49 -27.04 -4.85 15.75
CA ARG A 49 -26.45 -5.63 14.65
C ARG A 49 -27.48 -6.36 13.78
N THR A 50 -28.71 -5.85 13.74
CA THR A 50 -29.80 -6.37 12.91
C THR A 50 -30.20 -5.32 11.87
N MET A 51 -30.30 -5.76 10.61
CA MET A 51 -30.77 -4.91 9.51
C MET A 51 -32.27 -4.66 9.63
N VAL A 52 -32.67 -3.39 9.66
CA VAL A 52 -34.07 -2.98 9.83
C VAL A 52 -34.52 -2.22 8.58
N LEU A 53 -35.60 -2.66 7.98
CA LEU A 53 -36.23 -1.97 6.83
C LEU A 53 -37.00 -0.75 7.33
N GLY A 54 -36.77 0.41 6.71
CA GLY A 54 -37.43 1.66 7.05
C GLY A 54 -37.39 2.66 5.91
N ARG A 55 -37.57 3.93 6.26
CA ARG A 55 -37.58 5.07 5.34
C ARG A 55 -36.72 6.19 5.92
N VAL A 56 -35.97 6.84 5.05
CA VAL A 56 -35.31 8.12 5.33
C VAL A 56 -36.32 9.21 4.98
N LEU A 57 -36.65 10.08 5.91
CA LEU A 57 -37.60 11.18 5.72
C LEU A 57 -36.88 12.52 5.82
N ASP A 58 -37.32 13.50 5.01
CA ASP A 58 -36.86 14.87 5.13
C ASP A 58 -37.62 15.64 6.26
N GLY A 59 -37.22 16.91 6.50
CA GLY A 59 -37.82 17.76 7.53
C GLY A 59 -39.31 18.08 7.31
N GLU A 60 -39.87 17.77 6.13
CA GLU A 60 -41.28 17.93 5.80
C GLU A 60 -42.05 16.60 5.84
N GLY A 61 -41.37 15.50 6.23
CA GLY A 61 -41.95 14.17 6.30
C GLY A 61 -42.07 13.45 4.95
N ARG A 62 -41.44 13.95 3.88
CA ARG A 62 -41.41 13.31 2.56
C ARG A 62 -40.35 12.23 2.53
N VAL A 63 -40.65 11.16 1.82
CA VAL A 63 -39.71 10.01 1.68
C VAL A 63 -38.56 10.40 0.75
N VAL A 64 -37.36 10.41 1.28
CA VAL A 64 -36.11 10.52 0.51
C VAL A 64 -35.72 9.19 -0.08
N ASP A 65 -35.77 8.11 0.74
CA ASP A 65 -35.49 6.75 0.27
C ASP A 65 -36.13 5.69 1.16
N SER A 66 -36.30 4.48 0.62
CA SER A 66 -36.63 3.26 1.36
C SER A 66 -35.34 2.48 1.56
N ALA A 67 -34.84 2.39 2.78
CA ALA A 67 -33.50 1.97 3.11
C ALA A 67 -33.48 0.86 4.17
N LEU A 68 -32.32 0.21 4.31
CA LEU A 68 -32.02 -0.66 5.44
C LEU A 68 -31.08 0.09 6.40
N CYS A 69 -31.27 -0.13 7.70
CA CYS A 69 -30.41 0.49 8.70
C CYS A 69 -29.94 -0.52 9.73
N VAL A 70 -28.71 -0.35 10.22
CA VAL A 70 -28.13 -1.17 11.27
C VAL A 70 -27.40 -0.31 12.29
N LEU A 71 -27.51 -0.66 13.57
CA LEU A 71 -26.80 -0.05 14.70
C LEU A 71 -25.77 -1.02 15.27
N PHE A 72 -24.56 -0.55 15.44
CA PHE A 72 -23.42 -1.25 16.07
C PHE A 72 -23.06 -0.53 17.38
N PRO A 73 -23.53 -1.00 18.53
CA PRO A 73 -23.19 -0.37 19.82
C PRO A 73 -21.68 -0.51 20.13
N GLY A 74 -21.11 0.55 20.69
CA GLY A 74 -19.80 0.50 21.31
C GLY A 74 -19.78 -0.40 22.56
N PRO A 75 -18.60 -0.95 22.95
CA PRO A 75 -17.30 -0.82 22.29
C PRO A 75 -17.08 -1.76 21.08
N ASP A 76 -18.02 -2.68 20.80
CA ASP A 76 -17.90 -3.69 19.75
C ASP A 76 -18.39 -3.18 18.39
N SER A 77 -17.88 -2.04 17.97
CA SER A 77 -18.10 -1.42 16.67
C SER A 77 -16.77 -1.19 15.95
N TYR A 78 -16.81 -0.66 14.74
CA TYR A 78 -15.61 -0.33 13.99
C TYR A 78 -14.73 0.70 14.72
N THR A 79 -15.33 1.80 15.17
CA THR A 79 -14.61 2.89 15.85
C THR A 79 -14.46 2.68 17.36
N GLY A 80 -15.14 1.70 17.94
CA GLY A 80 -15.27 1.56 19.41
C GLY A 80 -16.36 2.45 20.02
N GLU A 81 -16.98 3.36 19.23
CA GLU A 81 -18.12 4.18 19.62
C GLU A 81 -19.44 3.55 19.13
N ASP A 82 -20.59 4.14 19.46
CA ASP A 82 -21.83 3.77 18.77
C ASP A 82 -21.70 4.14 17.30
N CYS A 83 -21.87 3.16 16.41
CA CYS A 83 -21.84 3.33 14.96
C CYS A 83 -23.15 2.92 14.34
N ALA A 84 -23.51 3.55 13.21
CA ALA A 84 -24.65 3.12 12.42
C ALA A 84 -24.36 3.22 10.93
N GLU A 85 -25.09 2.39 10.16
CA GLU A 85 -25.07 2.46 8.70
C GLU A 85 -26.49 2.48 8.17
N ILE A 86 -26.75 3.39 7.21
CA ILE A 86 -28.00 3.45 6.44
C ILE A 86 -27.66 3.06 5.00
N HIS A 87 -28.18 1.92 4.55
CA HIS A 87 -27.98 1.38 3.22
C HIS A 87 -29.11 1.85 2.31
N CYS A 88 -28.83 2.88 1.56
CA CYS A 88 -29.73 3.52 0.60
C CYS A 88 -29.52 2.99 -0.82
N HIS A 89 -30.41 3.36 -1.75
CA HIS A 89 -30.10 3.24 -3.17
C HIS A 89 -28.92 4.15 -3.52
N GLY A 90 -27.99 3.65 -4.34
CA GLY A 90 -26.70 4.28 -4.63
C GLY A 90 -26.78 5.48 -5.58
N SER A 91 -27.79 6.32 -5.43
CA SER A 91 -27.88 7.61 -6.13
C SER A 91 -27.09 8.68 -5.38
N PRO A 92 -26.11 9.35 -6.03
CA PRO A 92 -25.38 10.47 -5.41
C PRO A 92 -26.32 11.56 -4.84
N VAL A 93 -27.48 11.80 -5.47
CA VAL A 93 -28.47 12.78 -5.00
C VAL A 93 -29.09 12.31 -3.68
N VAL A 94 -29.55 11.04 -3.61
CA VAL A 94 -30.14 10.45 -2.40
C VAL A 94 -29.15 10.45 -1.24
N LEU A 95 -27.90 10.05 -1.50
CA LEU A 95 -26.85 9.99 -0.48
C LEU A 95 -26.50 11.40 0.04
N ASN A 96 -26.40 12.40 -0.84
CA ASN A 96 -26.14 13.77 -0.41
C ASN A 96 -27.30 14.35 0.41
N GLU A 97 -28.55 14.10 0.02
CA GLU A 97 -29.72 14.53 0.82
C GLU A 97 -29.73 13.80 2.18
N GLY A 98 -29.52 12.51 2.22
CA GLY A 98 -29.41 11.76 3.47
C GLY A 98 -28.27 12.28 4.38
N LEU A 99 -27.09 12.58 3.82
CA LEU A 99 -25.98 13.17 4.58
C LEU A 99 -26.39 14.54 5.15
N LYS A 100 -26.99 15.43 4.35
CA LYS A 100 -27.47 16.74 4.85
C LYS A 100 -28.45 16.60 6.02
N LEU A 101 -29.34 15.60 5.96
CA LEU A 101 -30.27 15.32 7.05
C LEU A 101 -29.53 14.91 8.33
N LEU A 102 -28.55 14.02 8.24
CA LEU A 102 -27.73 13.63 9.38
C LEU A 102 -27.00 14.83 9.99
N LEU A 103 -26.44 15.71 9.13
CA LEU A 103 -25.75 16.92 9.59
C LEU A 103 -26.69 17.92 10.25
N SER A 104 -27.90 18.09 9.74
CA SER A 104 -28.89 19.00 10.32
C SER A 104 -29.43 18.53 11.68
N HIS A 105 -29.27 17.23 12.00
CA HIS A 105 -29.69 16.65 13.27
C HIS A 105 -28.54 16.45 14.25
N GLY A 106 -27.41 17.14 14.05
CA GLY A 106 -26.33 17.24 15.05
C GLY A 106 -25.07 16.41 14.74
N ALA A 107 -25.04 15.65 13.66
CA ALA A 107 -23.78 15.08 13.21
C ALA A 107 -22.92 16.16 12.53
N ARG A 108 -21.59 15.99 12.58
CA ARG A 108 -20.61 16.73 11.79
C ARG A 108 -20.12 15.88 10.62
N GLN A 109 -19.80 16.51 9.51
CA GLN A 109 -19.16 15.78 8.41
C GLN A 109 -17.78 15.24 8.83
N ALA A 110 -17.55 13.97 8.60
CA ALA A 110 -16.27 13.31 8.87
C ALA A 110 -15.17 13.84 7.92
N LYS A 111 -13.95 13.93 8.46
CA LYS A 111 -12.74 14.15 7.67
C LYS A 111 -12.31 12.84 6.97
N GLY A 112 -11.34 12.92 6.03
CA GLY A 112 -10.69 11.74 5.47
C GLY A 112 -10.08 10.88 6.59
N GLY A 113 -10.32 9.57 6.56
CA GLY A 113 -9.79 8.62 7.54
C GLY A 113 -10.30 8.72 8.97
N GLU A 114 -11.26 9.59 9.27
CA GLU A 114 -11.64 9.89 10.67
C GLU A 114 -12.26 8.69 11.40
N PHE A 115 -13.00 7.82 10.73
CA PHE A 115 -13.52 6.60 11.36
C PHE A 115 -12.39 5.64 11.75
N THR A 116 -11.40 5.45 10.88
CA THR A 116 -10.22 4.60 11.18
C THR A 116 -9.33 5.24 12.24
N GLN A 117 -9.19 6.58 12.21
CA GLN A 117 -8.48 7.32 13.26
C GLN A 117 -9.12 7.11 14.64
N ARG A 118 -10.47 7.18 14.73
CA ARG A 118 -11.19 6.88 15.98
C ARG A 118 -11.03 5.43 16.40
N ALA A 119 -11.05 4.48 15.47
CA ALA A 119 -10.78 3.09 15.76
C ALA A 119 -9.38 2.89 16.37
N PHE A 120 -8.36 3.55 15.81
CA PHE A 120 -7.00 3.56 16.37
C PHE A 120 -6.95 4.20 17.76
N LEU A 121 -7.50 5.40 17.92
CA LEU A 121 -7.50 6.13 19.22
C LEU A 121 -8.26 5.39 20.32
N ASN A 122 -9.30 4.64 19.95
CA ASN A 122 -10.09 3.81 20.89
C ASN A 122 -9.51 2.39 21.07
N GLY A 123 -8.29 2.11 20.54
CA GLY A 123 -7.59 0.84 20.73
C GLY A 123 -8.22 -0.35 20.01
N ARG A 124 -9.06 -0.12 18.97
CA ARG A 124 -9.66 -1.20 18.16
C ARG A 124 -8.65 -1.81 17.19
N MET A 125 -7.66 -1.03 16.82
CA MET A 125 -6.54 -1.44 15.96
C MET A 125 -5.30 -0.61 16.29
N ASP A 126 -4.13 -1.11 15.96
CA ASP A 126 -2.89 -0.34 16.00
C ASP A 126 -2.64 0.44 14.71
N LEU A 127 -1.54 1.19 14.65
CA LEU A 127 -1.25 2.05 13.51
C LEU A 127 -0.92 1.25 12.24
N LEU A 128 -0.25 0.09 12.35
CA LEU A 128 0.05 -0.81 11.22
C LEU A 128 -1.25 -1.35 10.62
N GLN A 129 -2.18 -1.77 11.45
CA GLN A 129 -3.51 -2.22 11.03
C GLN A 129 -4.33 -1.08 10.40
N ALA A 130 -4.24 0.13 10.96
CA ALA A 130 -4.90 1.29 10.38
C ALA A 130 -4.35 1.64 8.98
N GLU A 131 -3.04 1.64 8.79
CA GLU A 131 -2.42 1.82 7.46
C GLU A 131 -2.86 0.73 6.47
N ALA A 132 -2.99 -0.52 6.94
CA ALA A 132 -3.44 -1.64 6.11
C ALA A 132 -4.87 -1.46 5.57
N VAL A 133 -5.76 -0.73 6.28
CA VAL A 133 -7.10 -0.40 5.76
C VAL A 133 -7.00 0.41 4.47
N ALA A 134 -6.12 1.40 4.39
CA ALA A 134 -5.90 2.16 3.16
C ALA A 134 -5.28 1.27 2.08
N ASP A 135 -4.28 0.46 2.43
CA ASP A 135 -3.59 -0.43 1.51
C ASP A 135 -4.53 -1.47 0.86
N ILE A 136 -5.55 -1.96 1.59
CA ILE A 136 -6.59 -2.85 1.03
C ILE A 136 -7.44 -2.11 -0.02
N ILE A 137 -7.81 -0.87 0.26
CA ILE A 137 -8.67 -0.07 -0.63
C ILE A 137 -7.93 0.30 -1.91
N ASP A 138 -6.65 0.66 -1.78
CA ASP A 138 -5.80 1.10 -2.88
C ASP A 138 -5.14 -0.07 -3.63
N ALA A 139 -5.40 -1.32 -3.21
CA ALA A 139 -4.77 -2.51 -3.80
C ALA A 139 -5.19 -2.71 -5.25
N GLU A 140 -4.22 -2.71 -6.16
CA GLU A 140 -4.44 -2.95 -7.59
C GLU A 140 -4.17 -4.41 -8.00
N THR A 141 -3.59 -5.23 -7.10
CA THR A 141 -3.34 -6.65 -7.32
C THR A 141 -3.91 -7.51 -6.20
N ALA A 142 -4.25 -8.76 -6.51
CA ALA A 142 -4.71 -9.70 -5.49
C ALA A 142 -3.63 -9.99 -4.43
N GLU A 143 -2.34 -9.91 -4.80
CA GLU A 143 -1.23 -10.12 -3.89
C GLU A 143 -1.10 -8.95 -2.91
N THR A 144 -1.18 -7.70 -3.40
CA THR A 144 -1.20 -6.50 -2.56
C THR A 144 -2.38 -6.55 -1.57
N ALA A 145 -3.58 -6.88 -2.06
CA ALA A 145 -4.77 -7.00 -1.22
C ALA A 145 -4.62 -8.07 -0.11
N ARG A 146 -4.04 -9.23 -0.45
CA ARG A 146 -3.82 -10.32 0.53
C ARG A 146 -2.79 -9.92 1.59
N ASN A 147 -1.69 -9.27 1.20
CA ASN A 147 -0.70 -8.78 2.16
C ASN A 147 -1.31 -7.74 3.11
N ALA A 148 -2.05 -6.77 2.57
CA ALA A 148 -2.72 -5.76 3.37
C ALA A 148 -3.79 -6.37 4.30
N ALA A 149 -4.55 -7.38 3.85
CA ALA A 149 -5.48 -8.13 4.68
C ALA A 149 -4.76 -8.85 5.85
N GLY A 150 -3.61 -9.49 5.59
CA GLY A 150 -2.79 -10.11 6.63
C GLY A 150 -2.24 -9.07 7.63
N GLN A 151 -1.87 -7.87 7.18
CA GLN A 151 -1.47 -6.78 8.06
C GLN A 151 -2.65 -6.29 8.93
N LEU A 152 -3.85 -6.16 8.35
CA LEU A 152 -5.06 -5.81 9.10
C LEU A 152 -5.40 -6.87 10.16
N GLU A 153 -5.18 -8.15 9.89
CA GLU A 153 -5.28 -9.24 10.87
C GLU A 153 -4.14 -9.23 11.92
N GLY A 154 -3.23 -8.25 11.86
CA GLY A 154 -2.17 -8.00 12.82
C GLY A 154 -0.94 -8.93 12.70
N VAL A 155 -0.68 -9.53 11.54
CA VAL A 155 0.50 -10.39 11.36
C VAL A 155 1.78 -9.61 11.61
N LEU A 156 1.97 -8.46 10.93
CA LEU A 156 3.13 -7.59 11.13
C LEU A 156 3.19 -7.02 12.55
N SER A 157 2.04 -6.62 13.10
CA SER A 157 1.94 -6.09 14.47
C SER A 157 2.45 -7.10 15.50
N ARG A 158 2.09 -8.38 15.36
CA ARG A 158 2.59 -9.44 16.25
C ARG A 158 4.09 -9.66 16.12
N SER A 159 4.63 -9.65 14.89
CA SER A 159 6.08 -9.78 14.66
C SER A 159 6.87 -8.63 15.31
N VAL A 160 6.40 -7.39 15.13
CA VAL A 160 7.00 -6.20 15.77
C VAL A 160 6.84 -6.23 17.28
N GLN A 161 5.66 -6.63 17.81
CA GLN A 161 5.40 -6.72 19.24
C GLN A 161 6.30 -7.76 19.92
N ALA A 162 6.57 -8.90 19.29
CA ALA A 162 7.47 -9.91 19.84
C ALA A 162 8.90 -9.36 20.04
N VAL A 163 9.43 -8.60 19.07
CA VAL A 163 10.73 -7.92 19.23
C VAL A 163 10.67 -6.86 20.33
N TYR A 164 9.60 -6.07 20.35
CA TYR A 164 9.38 -5.05 21.38
C TYR A 164 9.39 -5.66 22.80
N ASP A 165 8.68 -6.77 23.00
CA ASP A 165 8.60 -7.45 24.30
C ASP A 165 9.95 -8.05 24.72
N THR A 166 10.71 -8.60 23.77
CA THR A 166 12.08 -9.09 24.01
C THR A 166 12.99 -7.95 24.47
N LEU A 167 12.98 -6.80 23.77
CA LEU A 167 13.77 -5.62 24.13
C LEU A 167 13.32 -5.00 25.44
N MET A 168 12.02 -5.00 25.74
CA MET A 168 11.49 -4.56 27.05
C MET A 168 12.04 -5.43 28.17
N GLY A 169 12.12 -6.75 27.96
CA GLY A 169 12.76 -7.67 28.91
C GLY A 169 14.25 -7.37 29.12
N VAL A 170 14.98 -7.03 28.06
CA VAL A 170 16.40 -6.61 28.13
C VAL A 170 16.50 -5.30 28.92
N THR A 171 15.72 -4.28 28.55
CA THR A 171 15.72 -2.96 29.18
C THR A 171 15.40 -3.06 30.68
N SER A 172 14.38 -3.84 31.05
CA SER A 172 14.00 -4.03 32.46
C SER A 172 15.12 -4.63 33.31
N ARG A 173 15.90 -5.57 32.75
CA ARG A 173 17.07 -6.15 33.44
C ARG A 173 18.19 -5.13 33.62
N PHE A 174 18.44 -4.29 32.59
CA PHE A 174 19.44 -3.22 32.70
C PHE A 174 19.06 -2.17 33.74
N TYR A 175 17.80 -1.80 33.84
CA TYR A 175 17.33 -0.90 34.89
C TYR A 175 17.60 -1.49 36.28
N ALA A 176 17.31 -2.78 36.49
CA ALA A 176 17.61 -3.42 37.76
C ALA A 176 19.11 -3.38 38.14
N ILE A 177 19.98 -3.53 37.13
CA ILE A 177 21.45 -3.46 37.31
C ILE A 177 21.91 -2.02 37.62
N VAL A 178 21.33 -1.01 36.94
CA VAL A 178 21.65 0.39 37.20
C VAL A 178 21.19 0.85 38.56
N ASP A 179 20.02 0.37 39.04
CA ASP A 179 19.47 0.71 40.33
C ASP A 179 20.19 -0.01 41.52
N TYR A 180 20.81 -1.18 41.23
CA TYR A 180 21.55 -1.99 42.21
C TYR A 180 22.98 -2.29 41.71
N PRO A 181 23.88 -1.29 41.66
CA PRO A 181 25.21 -1.41 41.06
C PRO A 181 26.18 -2.34 41.77
N ASP A 182 25.86 -2.76 43.01
CA ASP A 182 26.66 -3.71 43.78
C ASP A 182 26.40 -5.19 43.39
N GLU A 183 25.42 -5.44 42.53
CA GLU A 183 25.13 -6.76 41.96
C GLU A 183 25.78 -6.87 40.57
N ASP A 184 26.93 -7.56 40.47
CA ASP A 184 27.55 -7.87 39.15
C ASP A 184 26.60 -8.71 38.28
N ILE A 185 26.55 -8.38 36.98
CA ILE A 185 25.85 -9.22 36.00
C ILE A 185 26.57 -10.56 35.96
N GLU A 186 25.92 -11.64 36.44
CA GLU A 186 26.43 -12.99 36.28
C GLU A 186 26.66 -13.31 34.77
N ASP A 187 27.74 -14.02 34.45
CA ASP A 187 28.10 -14.38 33.07
C ASP A 187 26.95 -15.05 32.30
N LEU A 188 26.18 -15.90 32.98
CA LEU A 188 24.99 -16.55 32.41
C LEU A 188 23.88 -15.54 32.01
N GLN A 189 23.69 -14.48 32.79
CA GLN A 189 22.71 -13.43 32.46
C GLN A 189 23.20 -12.60 31.27
N ARG A 190 24.49 -12.34 31.16
CA ARG A 190 25.09 -11.62 30.02
C ARG A 190 24.91 -12.37 28.71
N GLU A 191 25.13 -13.69 28.69
CA GLU A 191 24.90 -14.51 27.50
C GLU A 191 23.43 -14.46 27.06
N GLN A 192 22.48 -14.57 27.99
CA GLN A 192 21.05 -14.47 27.69
C GLN A 192 20.66 -13.11 27.11
N LEU A 193 21.27 -12.02 27.60
CA LEU A 193 21.02 -10.66 27.05
C LEU A 193 21.62 -10.51 25.65
N LEU A 194 22.81 -11.05 25.39
CA LEU A 194 23.42 -11.07 24.05
C LEU A 194 22.59 -11.89 23.07
N ASP A 195 22.06 -13.04 23.48
CA ASP A 195 21.22 -13.87 22.63
C ASP A 195 19.88 -13.17 22.32
N ALA A 196 19.26 -12.51 23.28
CA ALA A 196 18.02 -11.75 23.07
C ALA A 196 18.23 -10.56 22.11
N LEU A 197 19.35 -9.85 22.23
CA LEU A 197 19.69 -8.77 21.30
C LEU A 197 20.00 -9.31 19.89
N ARG A 198 20.70 -10.45 19.77
CA ARG A 198 20.98 -11.12 18.51
C ARG A 198 19.71 -11.61 17.83
N GLU A 199 18.79 -12.21 18.58
CA GLU A 199 17.48 -12.64 18.05
C GLU A 199 16.70 -11.44 17.52
N SER A 200 16.66 -10.34 18.27
CA SER A 200 16.03 -9.07 17.87
C SER A 200 16.67 -8.51 16.59
N GLU A 201 18.01 -8.50 16.51
CA GLU A 201 18.77 -8.06 15.33
C GLU A 201 18.42 -8.89 14.09
N ASN A 202 18.39 -10.21 14.22
CA ASN A 202 18.04 -11.12 13.11
C ASN A 202 16.62 -10.84 12.61
N LYS A 203 15.64 -10.77 13.52
CA LYS A 203 14.23 -10.53 13.18
C LYS A 203 14.02 -9.19 12.49
N LEU A 204 14.63 -8.11 13.00
CA LEU A 204 14.56 -6.79 12.36
C LEU A 204 15.26 -6.75 11.00
N THR A 205 16.35 -7.51 10.84
CA THR A 205 17.05 -7.64 9.56
C THR A 205 16.18 -8.35 8.53
N GLU A 206 15.54 -9.46 8.91
CA GLU A 206 14.59 -10.19 8.07
C GLU A 206 13.43 -9.29 7.65
N LEU A 207 12.80 -8.58 8.59
CA LEU A 207 11.72 -7.64 8.30
C LEU A 207 12.17 -6.55 7.32
N LEU A 208 13.32 -5.93 7.56
CA LEU A 208 13.82 -4.85 6.70
C LEU A 208 14.13 -5.36 5.28
N ALA A 209 14.61 -6.60 5.13
CA ALA A 209 14.87 -7.21 3.83
C ALA A 209 13.60 -7.34 2.97
N THR A 210 12.41 -7.43 3.58
CA THR A 210 11.13 -7.51 2.85
C THR A 210 10.73 -6.20 2.17
N PHE A 211 11.29 -5.06 2.60
CA PHE A 211 10.80 -3.72 2.21
C PHE A 211 10.87 -3.47 0.70
N SER A 212 12.00 -3.76 0.07
CA SER A 212 12.16 -3.50 -1.37
C SER A 212 11.10 -4.23 -2.20
N ARG A 213 10.80 -5.48 -1.84
CA ARG A 213 9.77 -6.27 -2.49
C ARG A 213 8.36 -5.77 -2.17
N GLY A 214 8.06 -5.49 -0.89
CA GLY A 214 6.78 -4.94 -0.48
C GLY A 214 6.47 -3.59 -1.14
N GLN A 215 7.49 -2.75 -1.31
CA GLN A 215 7.37 -1.47 -2.02
C GLN A 215 7.02 -1.70 -3.51
N LEU A 216 7.74 -2.58 -4.20
CA LEU A 216 7.46 -2.89 -5.61
C LEU A 216 6.08 -3.54 -5.79
N MET A 217 5.68 -4.41 -4.87
CA MET A 217 4.35 -5.04 -4.87
C MET A 217 3.23 -3.99 -4.71
N LYS A 218 3.40 -3.01 -3.82
CA LYS A 218 2.40 -1.95 -3.56
C LYS A 218 2.39 -0.87 -4.63
N GLN A 219 3.56 -0.35 -5.00
CA GLN A 219 3.68 0.79 -5.92
C GLN A 219 3.71 0.36 -7.39
N GLY A 220 3.95 -0.91 -7.65
CA GLY A 220 4.27 -1.41 -8.98
C GLY A 220 5.75 -1.22 -9.32
N VAL A 221 6.18 -1.86 -10.40
CA VAL A 221 7.55 -1.83 -10.90
C VAL A 221 7.71 -0.66 -11.87
N PRO A 222 8.47 0.39 -11.53
CA PRO A 222 8.77 1.47 -12.45
C PRO A 222 9.46 0.90 -13.70
N THR A 223 8.79 1.02 -14.86
CA THR A 223 9.21 0.37 -16.11
C THR A 223 9.34 1.39 -17.23
N VAL A 224 10.45 1.34 -17.96
CA VAL A 224 10.66 2.15 -19.15
C VAL A 224 10.68 1.26 -20.40
N LEU A 225 10.00 1.72 -21.46
CA LEU A 225 9.98 1.05 -22.76
C LEU A 225 10.91 1.80 -23.72
N LEU A 226 12.02 1.17 -24.07
CA LEU A 226 13.09 1.71 -24.91
C LEU A 226 13.07 1.11 -26.32
N GLY A 227 13.58 1.84 -27.30
CA GLY A 227 13.72 1.41 -28.69
C GLY A 227 13.47 2.56 -29.65
N LYS A 228 14.02 2.48 -30.86
CA LYS A 228 13.87 3.51 -31.91
C LYS A 228 12.41 3.70 -32.33
N PRO A 229 12.03 4.75 -33.06
CA PRO A 229 10.70 4.90 -33.65
C PRO A 229 10.32 3.69 -34.52
N ASN A 230 9.04 3.36 -34.56
CA ASN A 230 8.46 2.29 -35.42
C ASN A 230 8.92 0.84 -35.15
N VAL A 231 9.63 0.57 -34.04
CA VAL A 231 9.93 -0.83 -33.62
C VAL A 231 8.71 -1.57 -33.08
N GLY A 232 7.59 -0.87 -32.85
CA GLY A 232 6.33 -1.44 -32.38
C GLY A 232 6.06 -1.29 -30.90
N LYS A 233 6.59 -0.24 -30.24
CA LYS A 233 6.34 0.04 -28.80
C LYS A 233 4.85 0.11 -28.46
N SER A 234 4.09 0.95 -29.16
CA SER A 234 2.63 1.09 -28.96
C SER A 234 1.88 -0.20 -29.29
N SER A 235 2.34 -0.94 -30.31
CA SER A 235 1.74 -2.23 -30.69
C SER A 235 1.98 -3.29 -29.59
N LEU A 236 3.17 -3.30 -28.99
CA LEU A 236 3.49 -4.19 -27.87
C LEU A 236 2.64 -3.88 -26.65
N LEU A 237 2.50 -2.60 -26.31
CA LEU A 237 1.63 -2.19 -25.18
C LEU A 237 0.19 -2.62 -25.40
N ASN A 238 -0.36 -2.36 -26.60
CA ASN A 238 -1.73 -2.77 -26.93
C ASN A 238 -1.90 -4.31 -26.90
N ALA A 239 -0.88 -5.05 -27.34
CA ALA A 239 -0.89 -6.50 -27.29
C ALA A 239 -0.82 -7.01 -25.84
N LEU A 240 -0.02 -6.39 -24.98
CA LEU A 240 0.05 -6.72 -23.54
C LEU A 240 -1.27 -6.42 -22.83
N VAL A 241 -1.90 -5.26 -23.10
CA VAL A 241 -3.22 -4.90 -22.55
C VAL A 241 -4.30 -5.91 -22.97
N GLY A 242 -4.23 -6.46 -24.18
CA GLY A 242 -5.20 -7.44 -24.68
C GLY A 242 -4.92 -8.89 -24.25
N TYR A 243 -3.69 -9.18 -23.84
CA TYR A 243 -3.25 -10.56 -23.54
C TYR A 243 -3.69 -11.08 -22.17
N ASP A 244 -3.55 -10.26 -21.15
CA ASP A 244 -4.00 -10.60 -19.78
C ASP A 244 -4.93 -9.47 -19.35
N ARG A 245 -6.18 -9.70 -19.02
CA ARG A 245 -7.20 -8.68 -18.68
C ARG A 245 -6.59 -7.52 -17.90
N ALA A 246 -5.73 -6.74 -18.56
CA ALA A 246 -5.01 -5.63 -17.97
C ALA A 246 -6.04 -4.62 -17.49
N ILE A 247 -6.14 -4.45 -16.21
CA ILE A 247 -6.93 -3.38 -15.60
C ILE A 247 -6.11 -2.11 -15.86
N VAL A 248 -6.43 -1.40 -16.93
CA VAL A 248 -5.99 -0.01 -17.09
C VAL A 248 -6.83 0.79 -16.11
N THR A 249 -6.30 1.09 -14.96
CA THR A 249 -6.94 2.03 -14.04
C THR A 249 -6.60 3.44 -14.51
N ASP A 250 -7.54 4.08 -15.19
CA ASP A 250 -7.57 5.54 -15.28
C ASP A 250 -7.85 6.10 -13.88
N VAL A 251 -6.84 6.23 -13.05
CA VAL A 251 -6.97 6.98 -11.79
C VAL A 251 -6.94 8.47 -12.16
N ALA A 252 -8.10 9.00 -12.46
CA ALA A 252 -8.32 10.44 -12.57
C ALA A 252 -8.11 11.08 -11.20
N GLY A 253 -6.96 11.71 -10.96
CA GLY A 253 -6.86 12.56 -9.77
C GLY A 253 -5.51 12.80 -9.13
N THR A 254 -4.38 12.37 -9.66
CA THR A 254 -3.08 12.75 -9.10
C THR A 254 -2.20 13.44 -10.12
N THR A 255 -2.03 14.76 -9.90
CA THR A 255 -0.97 15.68 -10.34
C THR A 255 -0.52 15.69 -11.80
N ARG A 256 -0.39 16.88 -12.30
CA ARG A 256 -0.08 17.43 -13.64
C ARG A 256 1.24 16.99 -14.30
N ASP A 257 1.93 15.95 -13.87
CA ASP A 257 3.24 15.57 -14.39
C ASP A 257 3.27 14.09 -14.77
N THR A 258 3.41 13.80 -16.07
CA THR A 258 3.61 12.51 -16.75
C THR A 258 2.41 11.53 -16.69
N VAL A 259 1.91 11.16 -17.87
CA VAL A 259 0.90 10.10 -18.02
C VAL A 259 1.59 8.77 -17.73
N GLU A 260 1.36 8.22 -16.53
CA GLU A 260 1.77 6.87 -16.17
C GLU A 260 0.65 5.89 -16.55
N GLU A 261 0.97 4.87 -17.32
CA GLU A 261 0.06 3.75 -17.58
C GLU A 261 0.43 2.57 -16.71
N SER A 262 -0.58 1.97 -16.07
CA SER A 262 -0.41 0.77 -15.24
C SER A 262 -0.78 -0.47 -16.04
N LEU A 263 0.07 -1.48 -15.99
CA LEU A 263 -0.12 -2.73 -16.71
C LEU A 263 0.13 -3.91 -15.76
N LEU A 264 -0.89 -4.71 -15.49
CA LEU A 264 -0.76 -5.92 -14.69
C LEU A 264 -0.41 -7.10 -15.62
N LEU A 265 0.75 -7.71 -15.41
CA LEU A 265 1.20 -8.92 -16.10
C LEU A 265 1.37 -10.07 -15.11
N GLY A 266 0.43 -11.01 -15.13
CA GLY A 266 0.37 -12.06 -14.12
C GLY A 266 0.17 -11.47 -12.71
N HIS A 267 1.20 -11.53 -11.87
CA HIS A 267 1.22 -10.96 -10.52
C HIS A 267 2.01 -9.64 -10.41
N VAL A 268 2.67 -9.21 -11.49
CA VAL A 268 3.55 -8.02 -11.49
C VAL A 268 2.81 -6.82 -12.07
N LEU A 269 2.67 -5.77 -11.26
CA LEU A 269 2.15 -4.49 -11.70
C LEU A 269 3.29 -3.64 -12.26
N LEU A 270 3.27 -3.33 -13.56
CA LEU A 270 4.22 -2.43 -14.20
C LEU A 270 3.68 -1.01 -14.21
N ARG A 271 4.51 -0.04 -13.84
CA ARG A 271 4.27 1.40 -13.98
C ARG A 271 5.09 1.93 -15.15
N LEU A 272 4.43 2.15 -16.26
CA LEU A 272 5.08 2.61 -17.50
C LEU A 272 5.25 4.11 -17.45
N THR A 273 6.51 4.56 -17.44
CA THR A 273 6.87 5.99 -17.50
C THR A 273 7.10 6.42 -18.93
N ASP A 274 6.72 7.66 -19.26
CA ASP A 274 6.96 8.33 -20.56
C ASP A 274 6.13 7.77 -21.74
N THR A 275 4.85 7.44 -21.50
CA THR A 275 3.94 7.02 -22.59
C THR A 275 3.58 8.15 -23.57
N ALA A 276 3.81 9.42 -23.22
CA ALA A 276 3.56 10.57 -24.07
C ALA A 276 4.40 10.55 -25.36
N GLY A 277 5.66 10.10 -25.31
CA GLY A 277 6.51 9.89 -26.49
C GLY A 277 6.09 8.70 -27.37
N ILE A 278 5.21 7.82 -26.87
CA ILE A 278 4.74 6.62 -27.57
C ILE A 278 3.49 6.93 -28.42
N ARG A 279 2.70 7.95 -28.05
CA ARG A 279 1.44 8.33 -28.72
C ARG A 279 1.59 9.45 -29.75
N GLU A 280 2.64 10.29 -29.66
CA GLU A 280 2.86 11.39 -30.60
C GLU A 280 3.83 10.98 -31.72
N THR A 281 3.30 10.77 -32.93
CA THR A 281 4.05 10.65 -34.17
C THR A 281 4.28 12.04 -34.76
N GLY A 282 5.45 12.67 -34.46
CA GLY A 282 5.80 13.96 -35.04
C GLY A 282 7.27 14.32 -34.89
N ASP A 283 7.92 14.62 -36.04
CA ASP A 283 9.36 14.76 -36.30
C ASP A 283 10.15 15.86 -35.51
N ALA A 284 9.58 16.54 -34.55
CA ALA A 284 10.24 17.72 -33.93
C ALA A 284 10.84 17.50 -32.52
N VAL A 285 10.82 16.29 -31.95
CA VAL A 285 11.12 16.03 -30.50
C VAL A 285 12.33 15.10 -30.28
N GLU A 286 13.05 14.71 -31.29
CA GLU A 286 14.04 13.60 -31.26
C GLU A 286 15.20 13.80 -30.29
N ARG A 287 15.76 15.03 -30.12
CA ARG A 287 16.89 15.30 -29.22
C ARG A 287 16.47 15.42 -27.73
N LEU A 288 15.28 15.91 -27.48
CA LEU A 288 14.69 15.96 -26.12
C LEU A 288 14.25 14.57 -25.64
N GLY A 289 13.96 13.64 -26.57
CA GLY A 289 13.55 12.27 -26.28
C GLY A 289 14.65 11.42 -25.64
N VAL A 290 15.90 11.49 -26.14
CA VAL A 290 17.02 10.67 -25.63
C VAL A 290 17.39 11.03 -24.20
N GLU A 291 17.41 12.33 -23.86
CA GLU A 291 17.73 12.77 -22.50
C GLU A 291 16.62 12.44 -21.50
N ARG A 292 15.35 12.50 -21.93
CA ARG A 292 14.18 12.05 -21.14
C ARG A 292 14.22 10.54 -20.92
N SER A 293 14.46 9.77 -21.98
CA SER A 293 14.58 8.30 -21.90
C SER A 293 15.72 7.87 -20.96
N ARG A 294 16.84 8.59 -20.96
CA ARG A 294 17.96 8.33 -20.04
C ARG A 294 17.61 8.60 -18.58
N LYS A 295 16.92 9.72 -18.31
CA LYS A 295 16.43 10.04 -16.95
C LYS A 295 15.35 9.04 -16.50
N ALA A 296 14.46 8.63 -17.41
CA ALA A 296 13.45 7.61 -17.12
C ALA A 296 14.10 6.26 -16.81
N ALA A 297 15.09 5.83 -17.59
CA ALA A 297 15.81 4.56 -17.35
C ALA A 297 16.59 4.55 -16.03
N GLN A 298 17.16 5.68 -15.61
CA GLN A 298 17.83 5.80 -14.30
C GLN A 298 16.89 5.66 -13.11
N ARG A 299 15.59 5.95 -13.29
CA ARG A 299 14.57 5.83 -12.25
C ARG A 299 13.78 4.52 -12.35
N ALA A 300 13.87 3.85 -13.49
CA ALA A 300 13.17 2.60 -13.74
C ALA A 300 13.86 1.44 -13.01
N SER A 301 13.06 0.53 -12.47
CA SER A 301 13.52 -0.77 -11.96
C SER A 301 13.64 -1.80 -13.08
N LEU A 302 12.89 -1.63 -14.17
CA LEU A 302 12.89 -2.51 -15.35
C LEU A 302 12.98 -1.69 -16.64
N ALA A 303 13.91 -2.05 -17.54
CA ALA A 303 13.94 -1.57 -18.90
C ALA A 303 13.49 -2.68 -19.86
N LEU A 304 12.44 -2.42 -20.64
CA LEU A 304 12.03 -3.26 -21.76
C LEU A 304 12.61 -2.65 -23.03
N LEU A 305 13.67 -3.24 -23.58
CA LEU A 305 14.32 -2.78 -24.80
C LEU A 305 13.72 -3.51 -26.00
N LEU A 306 13.01 -2.77 -26.87
CA LEU A 306 12.45 -3.28 -28.11
C LEU A 306 13.40 -3.07 -29.27
N LEU A 307 13.67 -4.14 -30.02
CA LEU A 307 14.41 -4.14 -31.27
C LEU A 307 13.54 -4.70 -32.39
N ASP A 308 13.66 -4.16 -33.59
CA ASP A 308 13.00 -4.70 -34.79
C ASP A 308 13.82 -5.85 -35.34
N GLY A 309 13.30 -7.08 -35.25
CA GLY A 309 14.00 -8.28 -35.75
C GLY A 309 14.16 -8.33 -37.27
N SER A 310 13.38 -7.56 -38.02
CA SER A 310 13.34 -7.61 -39.50
C SER A 310 14.34 -6.70 -40.20
N VAL A 311 15.07 -5.85 -39.44
CA VAL A 311 16.05 -4.90 -39.98
C VAL A 311 17.37 -4.95 -39.21
N PRO A 312 18.52 -4.63 -39.83
CA PRO A 312 19.79 -4.54 -39.13
C PRO A 312 19.77 -3.47 -38.04
N LEU A 313 20.63 -3.63 -37.02
CA LEU A 313 20.81 -2.63 -35.97
C LEU A 313 21.36 -1.33 -36.56
N GLU A 314 20.85 -0.21 -36.08
CA GLU A 314 21.25 1.16 -36.40
C GLU A 314 21.82 1.86 -35.18
N GLN A 315 22.39 3.07 -35.36
CA GLN A 315 22.94 3.85 -34.27
C GLN A 315 21.91 4.14 -33.17
N GLN A 316 20.64 4.39 -33.52
CA GLN A 316 19.56 4.62 -32.58
C GLN A 316 19.27 3.38 -31.71
N ASP A 317 19.43 2.17 -32.26
CA ASP A 317 19.29 0.92 -31.51
C ASP A 317 20.44 0.78 -30.49
N GLU A 318 21.69 1.13 -30.86
CA GLU A 318 22.84 1.13 -29.95
C GLU A 318 22.69 2.16 -28.83
N GLU A 319 22.16 3.34 -29.14
CA GLU A 319 21.85 4.36 -28.12
C GLU A 319 20.78 3.85 -27.13
N ALA A 320 19.72 3.20 -27.62
CA ALA A 320 18.69 2.61 -26.77
C ALA A 320 19.24 1.45 -25.91
N MET A 321 20.13 0.62 -26.48
CA MET A 321 20.83 -0.45 -25.75
C MET A 321 21.69 0.11 -24.63
N ALA A 322 22.48 1.16 -24.88
CA ALA A 322 23.32 1.82 -23.87
C ALA A 322 22.46 2.45 -22.74
N VAL A 323 21.29 2.98 -23.07
CA VAL A 323 20.34 3.49 -22.05
C VAL A 323 19.76 2.34 -21.22
N ALA A 324 19.39 1.22 -21.86
CA ALA A 324 18.85 0.05 -21.16
C ALA A 324 19.85 -0.56 -20.16
N GLU A 325 21.14 -0.50 -20.44
CA GLU A 325 22.20 -0.98 -19.53
C GLU A 325 22.27 -0.23 -18.20
N SER A 326 21.69 0.98 -18.11
CA SER A 326 21.66 1.75 -16.86
C SER A 326 20.57 1.29 -15.89
N ALA A 327 19.59 0.48 -16.32
CA ALA A 327 18.53 -0.04 -15.47
C ALA A 327 18.99 -1.27 -14.69
N PRO A 328 18.53 -1.47 -13.43
CA PRO A 328 18.86 -2.64 -12.61
C PRO A 328 18.45 -3.96 -13.28
N HIS A 329 17.22 -4.02 -13.79
CA HIS A 329 16.72 -5.15 -14.58
C HIS A 329 16.43 -4.71 -16.02
N ARG A 330 16.75 -5.58 -16.98
CA ARG A 330 16.53 -5.32 -18.39
C ARG A 330 16.13 -6.58 -19.12
N LEU A 331 15.16 -6.47 -20.03
CA LEU A 331 14.76 -7.53 -20.94
C LEU A 331 14.84 -7.01 -22.36
N VAL A 332 15.51 -7.75 -23.22
CA VAL A 332 15.58 -7.45 -24.65
C VAL A 332 14.50 -8.21 -25.38
N VAL A 333 13.66 -7.48 -26.09
CA VAL A 333 12.51 -7.99 -26.84
C VAL A 333 12.72 -7.74 -28.31
N VAL A 334 12.99 -8.78 -29.07
CA VAL A 334 13.08 -8.74 -30.54
C VAL A 334 11.67 -8.89 -31.10
N ASN A 335 11.09 -7.77 -31.53
CA ASN A 335 9.73 -7.72 -32.09
C ASN A 335 9.71 -8.10 -33.56
N LYS A 336 8.52 -8.28 -34.10
CA LYS A 336 8.22 -8.70 -35.49
C LYS A 336 8.74 -10.09 -35.81
N SER A 337 8.65 -11.02 -34.87
CA SER A 337 9.05 -12.43 -35.07
C SER A 337 8.21 -13.17 -36.09
N ASP A 338 7.15 -12.55 -36.62
CA ASP A 338 6.38 -13.00 -37.76
C ASP A 338 7.09 -12.74 -39.10
N LEU A 339 8.21 -12.01 -39.11
CA LEU A 339 9.07 -11.73 -40.24
C LEU A 339 10.44 -12.44 -40.10
N PRO A 340 11.21 -12.63 -41.18
CA PRO A 340 12.56 -13.17 -41.11
C PRO A 340 13.45 -12.30 -40.18
N CYS A 341 14.09 -12.93 -39.20
CA CYS A 341 15.00 -12.23 -38.29
C CYS A 341 16.39 -12.08 -38.93
N VAL A 342 16.90 -10.84 -38.95
CA VAL A 342 18.25 -10.52 -39.45
C VAL A 342 19.25 -10.16 -38.37
N LEU A 343 18.79 -10.11 -37.08
CA LEU A 343 19.64 -9.78 -35.92
C LEU A 343 20.44 -10.99 -35.47
N ASP A 344 21.70 -10.76 -35.09
CA ASP A 344 22.52 -11.77 -34.41
C ASP A 344 22.06 -11.93 -32.94
N LYS A 345 21.17 -12.90 -32.76
CA LYS A 345 20.59 -13.19 -31.46
C LYS A 345 21.67 -13.62 -30.44
N ALA A 346 22.70 -14.38 -30.89
CA ALA A 346 23.76 -14.84 -29.99
C ALA A 346 24.61 -13.67 -29.45
N ALA A 347 24.88 -12.67 -30.32
CA ALA A 347 25.56 -11.45 -29.89
C ALA A 347 24.74 -10.65 -28.83
N LEU A 348 23.41 -10.55 -29.04
CA LEU A 348 22.50 -9.89 -28.11
C LEU A 348 22.41 -10.67 -26.78
N GLU A 349 22.30 -11.99 -26.81
CA GLU A 349 22.29 -12.85 -25.63
C GLU A 349 23.59 -12.75 -24.82
N LYS A 350 24.75 -12.66 -25.51
CA LYS A 350 26.04 -12.44 -24.85
C LYS A 350 26.12 -11.10 -24.12
N ARG A 351 25.48 -10.06 -24.66
CA ARG A 351 25.49 -8.69 -24.09
C ARG A 351 24.48 -8.51 -22.96
N PHE A 352 23.27 -9.05 -23.13
CA PHE A 352 22.12 -8.76 -22.24
C PHE A 352 21.63 -9.98 -21.45
N GLY A 353 22.08 -11.17 -21.74
CA GLY A 353 21.63 -12.42 -21.13
C GLY A 353 20.43 -13.01 -21.86
N SER A 354 19.22 -12.69 -21.47
CA SER A 354 18.00 -13.23 -22.08
C SER A 354 17.48 -12.32 -23.19
N VAL A 355 17.17 -12.93 -24.37
CA VAL A 355 16.57 -12.25 -25.52
C VAL A 355 15.29 -12.97 -25.93
N LEU A 356 14.17 -12.26 -25.89
CA LEU A 356 12.83 -12.80 -26.18
C LEU A 356 12.38 -12.39 -27.56
N ALA A 357 11.92 -13.35 -28.36
CA ALA A 357 11.32 -13.06 -29.64
C ALA A 357 9.79 -12.95 -29.49
N VAL A 358 9.23 -11.83 -29.93
CA VAL A 358 7.78 -11.58 -29.87
C VAL A 358 7.27 -11.06 -31.22
N SER A 359 5.98 -11.22 -31.46
CA SER A 359 5.25 -10.48 -32.48
C SER A 359 4.07 -9.77 -31.83
N ALA A 360 4.18 -8.47 -31.68
CA ALA A 360 3.08 -7.64 -31.17
C ALA A 360 1.84 -7.68 -32.12
N LYS A 361 2.03 -8.07 -33.39
CA LYS A 361 0.97 -8.20 -34.38
C LYS A 361 0.17 -9.49 -34.22
N THR A 362 0.85 -10.61 -33.97
CA THR A 362 0.22 -11.96 -33.92
C THR A 362 0.00 -12.47 -32.48
N GLY A 363 0.60 -11.83 -31.47
CA GLY A 363 0.60 -12.28 -30.09
C GLY A 363 1.63 -13.37 -29.79
N ALA A 364 2.42 -13.80 -30.77
CA ALA A 364 3.45 -14.83 -30.56
C ALA A 364 4.53 -14.32 -29.55
N GLY A 365 4.97 -15.19 -28.62
CA GLY A 365 6.00 -14.89 -27.63
C GLY A 365 5.53 -14.04 -26.42
N MET A 366 4.27 -13.59 -26.38
CA MET A 366 3.76 -12.76 -25.28
C MET A 366 3.75 -13.51 -23.95
N ALA A 367 3.39 -14.80 -23.96
CA ALA A 367 3.44 -15.63 -22.75
C ALA A 367 4.86 -15.70 -22.16
N ALA A 368 5.86 -15.94 -23.01
CA ALA A 368 7.27 -16.01 -22.58
C ALA A 368 7.77 -14.65 -22.02
N LEU A 369 7.29 -13.52 -22.57
CA LEU A 369 7.60 -12.20 -22.06
C LEU A 369 6.98 -12.00 -20.66
N CYS A 370 5.70 -12.38 -20.46
CA CYS A 370 5.04 -12.32 -19.16
C CYS A 370 5.73 -13.21 -18.12
N GLU A 371 6.10 -14.43 -18.50
CA GLU A 371 6.86 -15.36 -17.64
C GLU A 371 8.23 -14.80 -17.25
N ALA A 372 8.96 -14.21 -18.21
CA ALA A 372 10.28 -13.61 -17.95
C ALA A 372 10.18 -12.41 -16.99
N ILE A 373 9.16 -11.56 -17.14
CA ILE A 373 8.89 -10.46 -16.20
C ILE A 373 8.54 -11.03 -14.82
N GLY A 374 7.64 -12.02 -14.75
CA GLY A 374 7.29 -12.68 -13.49
C GLY A 374 8.48 -13.32 -12.77
N ALA A 375 9.43 -13.90 -13.51
CA ALA A 375 10.65 -14.51 -12.96
C ALA A 375 11.62 -13.47 -12.36
N LEU A 376 11.62 -12.22 -12.84
CA LEU A 376 12.42 -11.14 -12.26
C LEU A 376 11.86 -10.66 -10.91
N TYR A 377 10.56 -10.84 -10.69
CA TYR A 377 9.84 -10.40 -9.48
C TYR A 377 9.06 -11.58 -8.88
N PRO A 378 9.76 -12.60 -8.36
CA PRO A 378 9.08 -13.80 -7.87
C PRO A 378 8.18 -13.48 -6.68
N THR A 379 7.04 -14.16 -6.60
CA THR A 379 6.24 -14.23 -5.38
C THR A 379 7.04 -14.96 -4.32
N GLY A 380 7.19 -14.38 -3.13
CA GLY A 380 7.99 -15.00 -2.07
C GLY A 380 7.23 -16.03 -1.24
N ALA A 381 8.00 -16.71 -0.41
CA ALA A 381 7.50 -17.70 0.55
C ALA A 381 7.10 -17.07 1.90
N GLU A 382 7.24 -15.75 2.07
CA GLU A 382 6.93 -15.10 3.33
C GLU A 382 5.44 -15.20 3.66
N PRO A 383 5.09 -15.30 4.95
CA PRO A 383 3.70 -15.27 5.38
C PRO A 383 2.98 -14.01 4.90
N GLN A 384 1.73 -14.17 4.48
CA GLN A 384 0.90 -13.04 4.06
C GLN A 384 0.76 -12.03 5.21
N GLY A 385 1.10 -10.77 4.95
CA GLY A 385 1.02 -9.69 5.93
C GLY A 385 2.33 -9.38 6.66
N GLU A 386 3.46 -10.04 6.37
CA GLU A 386 4.76 -9.72 6.98
C GLU A 386 5.59 -8.71 6.17
N LEU A 387 5.21 -8.40 4.92
CA LEU A 387 6.00 -7.49 4.09
C LEU A 387 5.84 -6.04 4.54
N LEU A 388 6.96 -5.35 4.75
CA LEU A 388 6.95 -3.89 4.91
C LEU A 388 6.63 -3.24 3.56
N THR A 389 5.58 -2.44 3.50
CA THR A 389 5.11 -1.79 2.26
C THR A 389 5.30 -0.27 2.28
N ASN A 390 5.58 0.30 3.45
CA ASN A 390 5.62 1.74 3.66
C ASN A 390 7.03 2.19 4.08
N ALA A 391 7.51 3.31 3.49
CA ALA A 391 8.81 3.89 3.83
C ALA A 391 8.94 4.28 5.32
N ARG A 392 7.85 4.75 5.95
CA ARG A 392 7.79 5.05 7.38
C ARG A 392 8.07 3.79 8.21
N GLN A 393 7.42 2.67 7.87
CA GLN A 393 7.62 1.39 8.54
C GLN A 393 9.07 0.93 8.42
N ALA A 394 9.63 0.97 7.20
CA ALA A 394 11.01 0.58 6.95
C ALA A 394 12.03 1.47 7.66
N ASP A 395 11.75 2.78 7.77
CA ASP A 395 12.60 3.71 8.50
C ASP A 395 12.61 3.42 10.01
N ALA A 396 11.45 3.21 10.60
CA ALA A 396 11.34 2.86 12.02
C ALA A 396 12.06 1.53 12.32
N VAL A 397 11.88 0.48 11.48
CA VAL A 397 12.60 -0.78 11.62
C VAL A 397 14.11 -0.60 11.46
N ARG A 398 14.56 0.25 10.52
CA ARG A 398 15.98 0.55 10.32
C ARG A 398 16.60 1.25 11.53
N ARG A 399 15.92 2.23 12.11
CA ARG A 399 16.37 2.92 13.34
C ARG A 399 16.44 1.94 14.51
N ALA A 400 15.40 1.13 14.72
CA ALA A 400 15.39 0.09 15.74
C ALA A 400 16.55 -0.90 15.56
N LEU A 401 16.77 -1.39 14.34
CA LEU A 401 17.89 -2.30 14.01
C LEU A 401 19.25 -1.67 14.31
N SER A 402 19.44 -0.39 13.99
CA SER A 402 20.69 0.34 14.30
C SER A 402 20.92 0.41 15.81
N CYS A 403 19.90 0.74 16.58
CA CYS A 403 19.97 0.79 18.04
C CYS A 403 20.24 -0.59 18.65
N VAL A 404 19.57 -1.65 18.18
CA VAL A 404 19.82 -3.03 18.66
C VAL A 404 21.24 -3.47 18.36
N LYS A 405 21.79 -3.16 17.19
CA LYS A 405 23.19 -3.45 16.84
C LYS A 405 24.17 -2.72 17.76
N ASN A 406 23.91 -1.48 18.07
CA ASN A 406 24.75 -0.71 19.00
C ASN A 406 24.67 -1.29 20.42
N ALA A 407 23.48 -1.59 20.92
CA ALA A 407 23.27 -2.22 22.23
C ALA A 407 24.01 -3.59 22.32
N HIS A 408 23.90 -4.43 21.27
CA HIS A 408 24.57 -5.71 21.17
C HIS A 408 26.10 -5.55 21.20
N ALA A 409 26.65 -4.64 20.37
CA ALA A 409 28.09 -4.37 20.35
C ALA A 409 28.59 -3.79 21.68
N SER A 410 27.87 -2.83 22.27
CA SER A 410 28.21 -2.22 23.56
C SER A 410 28.26 -3.27 24.68
N LEU A 411 27.28 -4.17 24.73
CA LEU A 411 27.26 -5.26 25.69
C LEU A 411 28.41 -6.26 25.43
N GLN A 412 28.69 -6.59 24.16
CA GLN A 412 29.77 -7.49 23.77
C GLN A 412 31.16 -6.95 24.16
N PHE A 413 31.38 -5.64 24.03
CA PHE A 413 32.64 -4.98 24.41
C PHE A 413 32.75 -4.63 25.90
N GLY A 414 31.74 -4.98 26.70
CA GLY A 414 31.74 -4.72 28.15
C GLY A 414 31.61 -3.24 28.52
N MET A 415 30.88 -2.49 27.68
CA MET A 415 30.52 -1.11 28.02
C MET A 415 29.60 -1.05 29.24
N THR A 416 29.49 0.12 29.84
CA THR A 416 28.64 0.35 31.02
C THR A 416 27.16 0.09 30.72
N PRO A 417 26.36 -0.40 31.68
CA PRO A 417 24.95 -0.71 31.48
C PRO A 417 24.09 0.44 30.95
N ASP A 418 24.39 1.68 31.32
CA ASP A 418 23.70 2.88 30.86
C ASP A 418 23.82 3.12 29.36
N VAL A 419 24.95 2.77 28.75
CA VAL A 419 25.14 2.87 27.29
C VAL A 419 24.25 1.86 26.57
N VAL A 420 24.20 0.60 27.03
CA VAL A 420 23.36 -0.44 26.45
C VAL A 420 21.89 -0.11 26.62
N LEU A 421 21.51 0.44 27.79
CA LEU A 421 20.17 0.87 28.11
C LEU A 421 19.67 1.96 27.16
N THR A 422 20.50 3.00 26.92
CA THR A 422 20.17 4.10 26.01
C THR A 422 19.87 3.61 24.61
N ASP A 423 20.67 2.68 24.10
CA ASP A 423 20.45 2.10 22.76
C ASP A 423 19.21 1.19 22.74
N ALA A 424 18.97 0.40 23.78
CA ALA A 424 17.78 -0.44 23.89
C ALA A 424 16.48 0.39 23.94
N GLU A 425 16.49 1.50 24.69
CA GLU A 425 15.37 2.45 24.73
C GLU A 425 15.11 3.11 23.37
N GLY A 426 16.15 3.52 22.65
CA GLY A 426 16.03 4.04 21.30
C GLY A 426 15.39 3.04 20.33
N ALA A 427 15.68 1.74 20.49
CA ALA A 427 15.04 0.69 19.71
C ALA A 427 13.54 0.55 20.07
N LEU A 428 13.20 0.59 21.36
CA LEU A 428 11.81 0.54 21.83
C LEU A 428 10.99 1.74 21.36
N GLU A 429 11.57 2.94 21.39
CA GLU A 429 10.93 4.16 20.87
C GLU A 429 10.61 4.01 19.37
N ALA A 430 11.59 3.60 18.56
CA ALA A 430 11.41 3.40 17.13
C ALA A 430 10.35 2.32 16.79
N LEU A 431 10.31 1.21 17.54
CA LEU A 431 9.27 0.19 17.37
C LEU A 431 7.92 0.65 17.90
N GLY A 432 7.90 1.47 18.97
CA GLY A 432 6.68 2.07 19.51
C GLY A 432 5.97 3.01 18.53
N GLU A 433 6.72 3.68 17.65
CA GLU A 433 6.15 4.47 16.55
C GLU A 433 5.39 3.61 15.52
N LEU A 434 5.79 2.36 15.30
CA LEU A 434 5.09 1.44 14.38
C LEU A 434 3.70 1.08 14.89
N ASN A 435 3.60 0.77 16.17
CA ASN A 435 2.34 0.38 16.81
C ASN A 435 1.50 1.60 17.25
N GLY A 436 2.05 2.81 17.15
CA GLY A 436 1.39 4.03 17.60
C GLY A 436 1.46 4.29 19.10
N LYS A 437 2.28 3.56 19.89
CA LYS A 437 2.44 3.75 21.35
C LYS A 437 3.16 5.04 21.71
N HIS A 438 4.08 5.49 20.85
CA HIS A 438 4.91 6.69 21.01
C HIS A 438 4.85 7.58 19.76
N ILE A 439 3.62 7.91 19.31
CA ILE A 439 3.42 8.69 18.11
C ILE A 439 2.93 10.11 18.47
N ARG A 440 3.44 11.11 17.73
CA ARG A 440 3.01 12.50 17.89
C ARG A 440 1.67 12.69 17.16
N GLU A 441 0.78 13.51 17.73
CA GLU A 441 -0.56 13.78 17.18
C GLU A 441 -0.52 14.32 15.76
N ASP A 442 0.45 15.20 15.44
CA ASP A 442 0.62 15.77 14.10
C ASP A 442 0.94 14.71 13.03
N LEU A 443 1.65 13.65 13.40
CA LEU A 443 1.94 12.53 12.51
C LEU A 443 0.70 11.64 12.31
N VAL A 444 -0.09 11.42 13.36
CA VAL A 444 -1.39 10.71 13.26
C VAL A 444 -2.29 11.42 12.26
N ASP A 445 -2.50 12.72 12.42
CA ASP A 445 -3.31 13.52 11.51
C ASP A 445 -2.81 13.46 10.07
N THR A 446 -1.48 13.48 9.86
CA THR A 446 -0.86 13.39 8.53
C THR A 446 -1.13 12.03 7.87
N ILE A 447 -1.04 10.93 8.62
CA ILE A 447 -1.30 9.58 8.11
C ILE A 447 -2.76 9.47 7.66
N PHE A 448 -3.70 9.85 8.53
CA PHE A 448 -5.13 9.70 8.25
C PHE A 448 -5.67 10.68 7.21
N SER A 449 -5.03 11.85 7.01
CA SER A 449 -5.44 12.81 5.97
C SER A 449 -5.37 12.26 4.54
N ARG A 450 -4.61 11.17 4.32
CA ARG A 450 -4.50 10.50 3.02
C ARG A 450 -5.63 9.50 2.73
N PHE A 451 -6.46 9.21 3.72
CA PHE A 451 -7.56 8.27 3.58
C PHE A 451 -8.77 8.92 2.93
N CYS A 452 -9.62 8.10 2.30
CA CYS A 452 -10.90 8.55 1.78
C CYS A 452 -11.85 8.98 2.90
N VAL A 453 -12.73 9.95 2.60
CA VAL A 453 -13.84 10.32 3.50
C VAL A 453 -14.79 9.12 3.64
N GLY A 454 -15.19 8.80 4.88
CA GLY A 454 -16.08 7.65 5.15
C GLY A 454 -15.36 6.37 5.62
N LYS A 455 -14.01 6.46 5.74
CA LYS A 455 -13.14 5.41 6.30
C LYS A 455 -12.44 5.87 7.57
#